data_f79a1bab953bb17edf213ff635a29eb7
#
_entry.id   f79a1bab953bb17edf213ff635a29eb7
#
_cell.length_a   1.000
_cell.length_b   1.000
_cell.length_c   1.000
_cell.angle_alpha   90.00
_cell.angle_beta   90.00
_cell.angle_gamma   90.00
#
_symmetry.space_group_name_H-M   'P 1'
#
loop_
_entity.id
_entity.type
_entity.pdbx_description
1 polymer ?
#
loop_
_entity_poly.entity_id
_entity_poly.type
_entity_poly.pdbx_seq_one_letter_code
_entity_poly.pdbx_strand_id
1 'polypeptide(L)'
;MGLLGDAMEWTRHQVVSRVPKADFDQRDPDYIRDQLPGTWLLASLYFRADVRGLDRIPSEGPVLLIGNHSGGNVPPDTFVFTLAFCSYFGVERPFYQLAHNLVVSAPPLGWLRKFGTVAANHENARSALECGAALLVYPGGDYEDRKSVV
;
A
#
# COMPACT_ATOMS: atom_id res chain seq x y z
N MET A 1 -0.28 1.86 39.49
CA MET A 1 -0.45 1.62 38.04
C MET A 1 -1.47 2.61 37.58
N GLY A 2 -1.03 3.57 36.86
CA GLY A 2 -1.56 4.88 36.97
C GLY A 2 -2.36 5.34 35.76
N LEU A 3 -3.17 6.31 36.03
CA LEU A 3 -3.98 7.17 35.12
C LEU A 3 -3.30 7.53 33.76
N LEU A 4 -1.98 7.49 33.67
CA LEU A 4 -1.23 7.70 32.45
C LEU A 4 -1.24 6.47 31.51
N GLY A 5 -1.27 5.26 32.07
CA GLY A 5 -1.39 4.04 31.27
C GLY A 5 -2.76 3.90 30.64
N ASP A 6 -3.80 4.18 31.43
CA ASP A 6 -5.19 4.12 30.96
C ASP A 6 -5.50 5.23 29.93
N ALA A 7 -4.89 6.42 30.09
CA ALA A 7 -5.02 7.50 29.10
C ALA A 7 -4.30 7.17 27.78
N MET A 8 -3.16 6.49 27.84
CA MET A 8 -2.45 6.05 26.62
C MET A 8 -3.17 4.90 25.93
N GLU A 9 -3.76 3.96 26.67
CA GLU A 9 -4.62 2.92 26.07
C GLU A 9 -5.90 3.49 25.49
N TRP A 10 -6.53 4.44 26.19
CA TRP A 10 -7.73 5.11 25.69
C TRP A 10 -7.46 5.90 24.40
N THR A 11 -6.34 6.65 24.33
CA THR A 11 -5.92 7.34 23.12
C THR A 11 -5.58 6.37 22.00
N ARG A 12 -4.93 5.26 22.32
CA ARG A 12 -4.61 4.20 21.35
C ARG A 12 -5.89 3.55 20.81
N HIS A 13 -6.87 3.25 21.65
CA HIS A 13 -8.18 2.74 21.24
C HIS A 13 -8.97 3.75 20.40
N GLN A 14 -8.93 5.04 20.72
CA GLN A 14 -9.60 6.08 19.94
C GLN A 14 -8.95 6.29 18.56
N VAL A 15 -7.63 6.17 18.46
CA VAL A 15 -6.91 6.27 17.18
C VAL A 15 -7.16 5.03 16.32
N VAL A 16 -7.23 3.84 16.92
CA VAL A 16 -7.53 2.59 16.22
C VAL A 16 -9.00 2.53 15.79
N SER A 17 -9.92 3.12 16.54
CA SER A 17 -11.36 3.12 16.23
C SER A 17 -11.77 4.08 15.10
N ARG A 18 -10.84 4.87 14.54
CA ARG A 18 -11.09 5.83 13.46
C ARG A 18 -10.24 5.56 12.22
N VAL A 19 -10.01 4.29 11.91
CA VAL A 19 -9.41 3.96 10.60
C VAL A 19 -10.41 4.36 9.52
N PRO A 20 -10.06 5.27 8.61
CA PRO A 20 -11.00 5.74 7.60
C PRO A 20 -11.41 4.58 6.69
N LYS A 21 -12.69 4.56 6.35
CA LYS A 21 -13.20 3.69 5.30
C LYS A 21 -12.51 4.05 3.99
N ALA A 22 -12.08 3.03 3.23
CA ALA A 22 -11.47 3.24 1.94
C ALA A 22 -12.47 3.89 0.97
N ASP A 23 -11.99 4.91 0.30
CA ASP A 23 -12.66 5.49 -0.86
C ASP A 23 -11.89 5.04 -2.11
N PHE A 24 -12.42 4.02 -2.78
CA PHE A 24 -11.80 3.40 -3.94
C PHE A 24 -11.83 4.29 -5.18
N ASP A 25 -12.72 5.29 -5.22
CA ASP A 25 -12.85 6.26 -6.31
C ASP A 25 -11.69 7.28 -6.31
N GLN A 26 -10.90 7.35 -5.24
CA GLN A 26 -9.69 8.19 -5.20
C GLN A 26 -8.54 7.63 -6.03
N ARG A 27 -8.57 6.35 -6.40
CA ARG A 27 -7.61 5.79 -7.35
C ARG A 27 -7.87 6.38 -8.73
N ASP A 28 -6.82 6.94 -9.31
CA ASP A 28 -6.90 7.72 -10.55
C ASP A 28 -6.00 7.08 -11.63
N PRO A 29 -6.59 6.25 -12.53
CA PRO A 29 -5.84 5.57 -13.58
C PRO A 29 -5.13 6.53 -14.54
N ASP A 30 -5.72 7.68 -14.85
CA ASP A 30 -5.11 8.67 -15.74
C ASP A 30 -3.88 9.32 -15.06
N TYR A 31 -4.01 9.67 -13.79
CA TYR A 31 -2.88 10.15 -13.00
C TYR A 31 -1.74 9.12 -12.95
N ILE A 32 -2.06 7.85 -12.70
CA ILE A 32 -1.06 6.78 -12.69
C ILE A 32 -0.37 6.69 -14.06
N ARG A 33 -1.12 6.70 -15.14
CA ARG A 33 -0.60 6.63 -16.52
C ARG A 33 0.39 7.76 -16.81
N ASP A 34 0.06 8.98 -16.41
CA ASP A 34 0.91 10.15 -16.62
C ASP A 34 2.20 10.08 -15.80
N GLN A 35 2.16 9.48 -14.60
CA GLN A 35 3.31 9.36 -13.71
C GLN A 35 4.24 8.19 -14.07
N LEU A 36 3.74 7.14 -14.76
CA LEU A 36 4.51 5.93 -15.03
C LEU A 36 5.87 6.17 -15.71
N PRO A 37 6.01 6.98 -16.77
CA PRO A 37 7.31 7.15 -17.44
C PRO A 37 8.38 7.73 -16.51
N GLY A 38 8.06 8.80 -15.77
CA GLY A 38 8.98 9.46 -14.85
C GLY A 38 9.35 8.59 -13.66
N THR A 39 8.36 7.91 -13.10
CA THR A 39 8.55 7.01 -11.95
C THR A 39 9.34 5.75 -12.33
N TRP A 40 9.14 5.21 -13.55
CA TRP A 40 9.97 4.11 -14.06
C TRP A 40 11.41 4.52 -14.30
N LEU A 41 11.65 5.74 -14.78
CA LEU A 41 12.99 6.26 -14.93
C LEU A 41 13.70 6.30 -13.56
N LEU A 42 13.02 6.81 -12.53
CA LEU A 42 13.52 6.82 -11.16
C LEU A 42 13.78 5.40 -10.64
N ALA A 43 12.83 4.48 -10.82
CA ALA A 43 12.96 3.09 -10.38
C ALA A 43 14.13 2.37 -11.06
N SER A 44 14.35 2.62 -12.34
CA SER A 44 15.40 1.98 -13.12
C SER A 44 16.78 2.55 -12.82
N LEU A 45 16.92 3.86 -12.71
CA LEU A 45 18.23 4.52 -12.52
C LEU A 45 18.68 4.53 -11.07
N TYR A 46 17.77 4.78 -10.14
CA TYR A 46 18.10 4.91 -8.72
C TYR A 46 18.04 3.56 -8.01
N PHE A 47 16.93 2.84 -8.11
CA PHE A 47 16.74 1.57 -7.41
C PHE A 47 17.29 0.37 -8.19
N ARG A 48 17.54 0.49 -9.50
CA ARG A 48 17.91 -0.62 -10.38
C ARG A 48 16.99 -1.82 -10.21
N ALA A 49 15.70 -1.53 -10.10
CA ALA A 49 14.70 -2.51 -9.77
C ALA A 49 14.53 -3.58 -10.87
N ASP A 50 14.43 -4.83 -10.45
CA ASP A 50 14.07 -5.98 -11.29
C ASP A 50 12.88 -6.70 -10.64
N VAL A 51 11.75 -6.74 -11.34
CA VAL A 51 10.53 -7.39 -10.87
C VAL A 51 10.22 -8.58 -11.75
N ARG A 52 10.13 -9.77 -11.16
CA ARG A 52 9.93 -11.03 -11.86
C ARG A 52 8.68 -11.75 -11.37
N GLY A 53 8.10 -12.60 -12.23
CA GLY A 53 7.00 -13.48 -11.88
C GLY A 53 5.62 -12.82 -11.90
N LEU A 54 5.47 -11.65 -12.52
CA LEU A 54 4.15 -11.01 -12.70
C LEU A 54 3.20 -11.87 -13.55
N ASP A 55 3.75 -12.68 -14.45
CA ASP A 55 3.03 -13.66 -15.27
C ASP A 55 2.33 -14.76 -14.46
N ARG A 56 2.72 -14.95 -13.20
CA ARG A 56 2.10 -15.92 -12.27
C ARG A 56 0.89 -15.35 -11.54
N ILE A 57 0.69 -14.05 -11.60
CA ILE A 57 -0.47 -13.39 -10.98
C ILE A 57 -1.66 -13.51 -11.95
N PRO A 58 -2.85 -13.95 -11.48
CA PRO A 58 -4.05 -13.97 -12.32
C PRO A 58 -4.29 -12.63 -12.99
N SER A 59 -4.61 -12.64 -14.28
CA SER A 59 -4.84 -11.42 -15.06
C SER A 59 -6.13 -10.69 -14.67
N GLU A 60 -7.08 -11.40 -14.10
CA GLU A 60 -8.40 -10.88 -13.72
C GLU A 60 -8.83 -11.40 -12.34
N GLY A 61 -9.84 -10.71 -11.79
CA GLY A 61 -10.48 -11.09 -10.53
C GLY A 61 -9.67 -10.73 -9.29
N PRO A 62 -10.23 -11.03 -8.11
CA PRO A 62 -9.60 -10.71 -6.85
C PRO A 62 -8.38 -11.59 -6.61
N VAL A 63 -7.29 -10.98 -6.17
CA VAL A 63 -6.07 -11.67 -5.74
C VAL A 63 -5.47 -10.98 -4.54
N LEU A 64 -5.12 -11.76 -3.53
CA LEU A 64 -4.39 -11.28 -2.36
C LEU A 64 -2.90 -11.53 -2.57
N LEU A 65 -2.12 -10.46 -2.65
CA LEU A 65 -0.67 -10.48 -2.77
C LEU A 65 -0.06 -10.18 -1.40
N ILE A 66 0.73 -11.10 -0.89
CA ILE A 66 1.36 -10.97 0.43
C ILE A 66 2.86 -10.88 0.23
N GLY A 67 3.46 -9.84 0.76
CA GLY A 67 4.91 -9.60 0.69
C GLY A 67 5.53 -9.37 2.06
N ASN A 68 6.85 -9.53 2.13
CA ASN A 68 7.65 -9.07 3.25
C ASN A 68 8.10 -7.63 2.96
N HIS A 69 7.96 -6.76 3.95
CA HIS A 69 8.38 -5.38 3.83
C HIS A 69 9.88 -5.27 4.11
N SER A 70 10.64 -4.77 3.16
CA SER A 70 12.07 -4.59 3.31
C SER A 70 12.45 -3.11 3.24
N GLY A 71 12.58 -2.49 4.38
CA GLY A 71 13.36 -1.28 4.47
C GLY A 71 12.67 0.04 4.73
N GLY A 72 12.66 0.44 5.98
CA GLY A 72 12.67 1.82 6.43
C GLY A 72 11.39 2.65 6.22
N ASN A 73 11.51 3.94 6.43
CA ASN A 73 10.39 4.89 6.42
C ASN A 73 9.80 5.15 5.02
N VAL A 74 10.50 4.79 3.96
CA VAL A 74 10.03 4.90 2.57
C VAL A 74 10.41 3.62 1.83
N PRO A 75 9.61 2.58 1.92
CA PRO A 75 9.94 1.30 1.33
C PRO A 75 9.88 1.34 -0.19
N PRO A 76 11.00 1.13 -0.88
CA PRO A 76 11.04 1.14 -2.34
C PRO A 76 10.30 -0.04 -2.95
N ASP A 77 10.17 -1.14 -2.24
CA ASP A 77 9.49 -2.37 -2.67
C ASP A 77 8.03 -2.14 -3.04
N THR A 78 7.27 -1.45 -2.20
CA THR A 78 5.87 -1.11 -2.46
C THR A 78 5.72 -0.24 -3.70
N PHE A 79 6.57 0.76 -3.82
CA PHE A 79 6.57 1.68 -4.96
C PHE A 79 6.92 0.96 -6.26
N VAL A 80 8.03 0.21 -6.27
CA VAL A 80 8.49 -0.53 -7.45
C VAL A 80 7.47 -1.59 -7.86
N PHE A 81 6.89 -2.32 -6.90
CA PHE A 81 5.87 -3.32 -7.20
C PHE A 81 4.60 -2.69 -7.81
N THR A 82 4.14 -1.56 -7.26
CA THR A 82 2.98 -0.84 -7.81
C THR A 82 3.21 -0.41 -9.25
N LEU A 83 4.38 0.14 -9.56
CA LEU A 83 4.74 0.52 -10.93
C LEU A 83 4.78 -0.69 -11.87
N ALA A 84 5.42 -1.77 -11.43
CA ALA A 84 5.51 -3.00 -12.21
C ALA A 84 4.14 -3.61 -12.49
N PHE A 85 3.28 -3.65 -11.47
CA PHE A 85 1.91 -4.15 -11.61
C PHE A 85 1.10 -3.32 -12.62
N CYS A 86 1.09 -1.99 -12.46
CA CYS A 86 0.36 -1.09 -13.36
C CYS A 86 0.90 -1.13 -14.79
N SER A 87 2.22 -1.32 -14.96
CA SER A 87 2.82 -1.43 -16.30
C SER A 87 2.51 -2.76 -16.99
N TYR A 88 2.46 -3.85 -16.22
CA TYR A 88 2.24 -5.19 -16.77
C TYR A 88 0.75 -5.47 -17.06
N PHE A 89 -0.12 -5.16 -16.11
CA PHE A 89 -1.55 -5.45 -16.18
C PHE A 89 -2.39 -4.30 -16.74
N GLY A 90 -1.79 -3.12 -16.90
CA GLY A 90 -2.49 -1.89 -17.26
C GLY A 90 -3.03 -1.12 -16.05
N VAL A 91 -3.14 0.19 -16.20
CA VAL A 91 -3.59 1.09 -15.13
C VAL A 91 -5.09 0.95 -14.83
N GLU A 92 -5.85 0.39 -15.76
CA GLU A 92 -7.30 0.17 -15.59
C GLU A 92 -7.61 -0.99 -14.65
N ARG A 93 -6.67 -1.95 -14.49
CA ARG A 93 -6.87 -3.06 -13.58
C ARG A 93 -6.91 -2.53 -12.13
N PRO A 94 -7.99 -2.82 -11.37
CA PRO A 94 -8.07 -2.40 -9.98
C PRO A 94 -6.95 -3.03 -9.15
N PHE A 95 -6.14 -2.17 -8.54
CA PHE A 95 -5.04 -2.54 -7.66
C PHE A 95 -5.03 -1.61 -6.46
N TYR A 96 -5.00 -2.19 -5.27
CA TYR A 96 -4.92 -1.46 -4.01
C TYR A 96 -3.81 -2.03 -3.14
N GLN A 97 -3.31 -1.19 -2.24
CA GLN A 97 -2.31 -1.58 -1.25
C GLN A 97 -2.71 -1.06 0.12
N LEU A 98 -2.56 -1.90 1.13
CA LEU A 98 -2.82 -1.52 2.51
C LEU A 98 -1.62 -0.80 3.10
N ALA A 99 -1.86 0.36 3.71
CA ALA A 99 -0.86 1.12 4.41
C ALA A 99 -1.34 1.52 5.81
N HIS A 100 -0.39 1.81 6.69
CA HIS A 100 -0.72 2.30 8.03
C HIS A 100 -1.54 3.58 7.93
N ASN A 101 -2.51 3.73 8.83
CA ASN A 101 -3.44 4.87 8.83
C ASN A 101 -2.72 6.23 8.83
N LEU A 102 -1.60 6.36 9.53
CA LEU A 102 -0.81 7.60 9.54
C LEU A 102 -0.29 7.99 8.15
N VAL A 103 0.09 7.01 7.33
CA VAL A 103 0.55 7.24 5.95
C VAL A 103 -0.60 7.76 5.09
N VAL A 104 -1.76 7.12 5.20
CA VAL A 104 -2.94 7.49 4.40
C VAL A 104 -3.52 8.84 4.81
N SER A 105 -3.42 9.20 6.09
CA SER A 105 -3.99 10.43 6.66
C SER A 105 -3.04 11.63 6.58
N ALA A 106 -1.76 11.42 6.29
CA ALA A 106 -0.78 12.49 6.21
C ALA A 106 -1.02 13.39 4.98
N PRO A 107 -1.28 14.70 5.14
CA PRO A 107 -1.58 15.59 4.02
C PRO A 107 -0.53 15.59 2.90
N PRO A 108 0.79 15.56 3.18
CA PRO A 108 1.81 15.51 2.13
C PRO A 108 1.78 14.24 1.29
N LEU A 109 1.17 13.15 1.81
CA LEU A 109 1.12 11.84 1.17
C LEU A 109 -0.23 11.54 0.48
N GLY A 110 -1.10 12.55 0.35
CA GLY A 110 -2.41 12.40 -0.29
C GLY A 110 -2.37 11.85 -1.72
N TRP A 111 -1.28 12.05 -2.45
CA TRP A 111 -1.05 11.52 -3.79
C TRP A 111 -0.99 9.98 -3.83
N LEU A 112 -0.61 9.33 -2.71
CA LEU A 112 -0.58 7.87 -2.61
C LEU A 112 -1.97 7.23 -2.82
N ARG A 113 -3.04 7.93 -2.44
CA ARG A 113 -4.42 7.46 -2.66
C ARG A 113 -4.75 7.34 -4.14
N LYS A 114 -4.19 8.23 -4.98
CA LYS A 114 -4.33 8.16 -6.43
C LYS A 114 -3.68 6.90 -7.02
N PHE A 115 -2.69 6.32 -6.35
CA PHE A 115 -2.10 5.03 -6.70
C PHE A 115 -2.84 3.82 -6.09
N GLY A 116 -3.91 4.04 -5.34
CA GLY A 116 -4.68 2.97 -4.71
C GLY A 116 -4.23 2.59 -3.30
N THR A 117 -3.52 3.49 -2.59
CA THR A 117 -3.16 3.25 -1.19
C THR A 117 -4.38 3.52 -0.31
N VAL A 118 -4.76 2.54 0.50
CA VAL A 118 -5.90 2.59 1.43
C VAL A 118 -5.46 2.19 2.84
N ALA A 119 -6.22 2.64 3.84
CA ALA A 119 -5.91 2.35 5.23
C ALA A 119 -6.06 0.85 5.55
N ALA A 120 -5.07 0.31 6.28
CA ALA A 120 -5.02 -1.11 6.62
C ALA A 120 -6.05 -1.46 7.69
N ASN A 121 -7.10 -2.16 7.30
CA ASN A 121 -8.05 -2.84 8.16
C ASN A 121 -8.77 -3.97 7.40
N HIS A 122 -9.45 -4.85 8.13
CA HIS A 122 -10.13 -6.00 7.53
C HIS A 122 -11.30 -5.61 6.62
N GLU A 123 -12.03 -4.53 6.94
CA GLU A 123 -13.17 -4.06 6.14
C GLU A 123 -12.69 -3.54 4.78
N ASN A 124 -11.66 -2.68 4.77
CA ASN A 124 -11.09 -2.16 3.53
C ASN A 124 -10.48 -3.27 2.67
N ALA A 125 -9.79 -4.24 3.29
CA ALA A 125 -9.24 -5.39 2.59
C ALA A 125 -10.34 -6.24 1.93
N ARG A 126 -11.41 -6.53 2.67
CA ARG A 126 -12.56 -7.29 2.13
C ARG A 126 -13.21 -6.55 0.98
N SER A 127 -13.49 -5.26 1.16
CA SER A 127 -14.16 -4.45 0.13
C SER A 127 -13.33 -4.36 -1.15
N ALA A 128 -11.99 -4.23 -1.05
CA ALA A 128 -11.11 -4.25 -2.22
C ALA A 128 -11.20 -5.57 -2.99
N LEU A 129 -11.18 -6.70 -2.28
CA LEU A 129 -11.30 -8.03 -2.91
C LEU A 129 -12.69 -8.26 -3.50
N GLU A 130 -13.75 -7.81 -2.84
CA GLU A 130 -15.13 -7.90 -3.33
C GLU A 130 -15.35 -7.09 -4.62
N CYS A 131 -14.59 -5.99 -4.80
CA CYS A 131 -14.56 -5.24 -6.06
C CYS A 131 -13.75 -5.93 -7.17
N GLY A 132 -13.21 -7.12 -6.93
CA GLY A 132 -12.40 -7.85 -7.92
C GLY A 132 -10.97 -7.33 -8.08
N ALA A 133 -10.47 -6.55 -7.12
CA ALA A 133 -9.16 -5.96 -7.20
C ALA A 133 -8.02 -6.90 -6.78
N ALA A 134 -6.82 -6.62 -7.27
CA ALA A 134 -5.60 -7.12 -6.67
C ALA A 134 -5.27 -6.29 -5.42
N LEU A 135 -5.02 -6.95 -4.30
CA LEU A 135 -4.72 -6.31 -3.02
C LEU A 135 -3.34 -6.72 -2.53
N LEU A 136 -2.45 -5.75 -2.34
CA LEU A 136 -1.12 -5.95 -1.79
C LEU A 136 -1.11 -5.66 -0.28
N VAL A 137 -0.55 -6.59 0.49
CA VAL A 137 -0.46 -6.52 1.96
C VAL A 137 0.94 -6.90 2.43
N TYR A 138 1.45 -6.16 3.39
CA TYR A 138 2.67 -6.46 4.13
C TYR A 138 2.34 -6.69 5.60
N PRO A 139 2.04 -7.94 6.01
CA PRO A 139 1.52 -8.23 7.35
C PRO A 139 2.48 -7.92 8.50
N GLY A 140 3.79 -7.99 8.23
CA GLY A 140 4.82 -7.72 9.22
C GLY A 140 4.99 -6.25 9.59
N GLY A 141 4.67 -5.33 8.66
CA GLY A 141 4.79 -3.88 8.85
C GLY A 141 6.10 -3.48 9.54
N ASP A 142 6.02 -2.56 10.50
CA ASP A 142 7.17 -2.03 11.25
C ASP A 142 8.02 -3.09 11.99
N TYR A 143 7.49 -4.28 12.22
CA TYR A 143 8.23 -5.36 12.88
C TYR A 143 9.31 -5.96 11.99
N GLU A 144 9.08 -6.03 10.70
CA GLU A 144 10.04 -6.57 9.74
C GLU A 144 11.19 -5.58 9.51
N ASP A 145 10.89 -4.30 9.51
CA ASP A 145 11.89 -3.23 9.37
C ASP A 145 12.92 -3.21 10.52
N ARG A 146 12.52 -3.63 11.72
CA ARG A 146 13.40 -3.69 12.89
C ARG A 146 14.29 -4.92 12.94
N LYS A 147 13.94 -5.99 12.25
CA LYS A 147 14.73 -7.24 12.22
C LYS A 147 15.89 -7.21 11.23
N SER A 148 15.85 -6.31 10.25
CA SER A 148 16.91 -6.16 9.26
C SER A 148 18.13 -5.34 9.72
N VAL A 149 18.17 -4.92 10.98
CA VAL A 149 19.24 -4.10 11.57
C VAL A 149 20.11 -4.92 12.56
N VAL A 150 20.14 -6.23 12.45
CA VAL A 150 21.05 -7.08 13.23
C VAL A 150 22.08 -7.72 12.35
#